data_58d70d81bc7494a0a2c82185140fd9e2
#
_entry.id   58d70d81bc7494a0a2c82185140fd9e2
#
_cell.length_a   1.000
_cell.length_b   1.000
_cell.length_c   1.000
_cell.angle_alpha   90.00
_cell.angle_beta   90.00
_cell.angle_gamma   90.00
#
_symmetry.space_group_name_H-M   'P 1'
#
loop_
_entity.id
_entity.type
_entity.pdbx_description
1 polymer ?
#
loop_
_entity_poly.entity_id
_entity_poly.type
_entity_poly.pdbx_seq_one_letter_code
_entity_poly.pdbx_strand_id
1 'polypeptide(L)'
;MESYVRVVGQALLFFPVAAAVIALPFLIHHYRKYGSMTFARFFLSYSFVLYSICAYFLVILPLPSREAVAQMTGPSVQLLPFSFFRDLSKETGFLLTDPSTYLPALLSNFTLQFVFNIALLVPLGFYLRYYFRRKMLAAVCISLGVSLFFELTQLSGLYGLYPRAYRLFDVDLLCNTLGGFLGYVLTGPLLRILPNRDEIDEKSFRKGERVTFTRRCLSFFVDLLFVSLLGSLLAVFVPFGGWSFALAYLLYFGLLQWVWKGKSLGKRLTKICVVNRDGTRVLLWRCLLRYGLLCAFVVAYGGVAQLLSLAFAATGTSRLVYLFFIALWFLAGIFLFLLETVLNRSSKSGRDYLYGRISGTRLMSTVLRQPAEPPAVSG
;
A
#
# COMPACT_ATOMS: atom_id res chain seq x y z
N MET A 1 -18.41 24.92 -10.07
CA MET A 1 -17.87 24.47 -8.78
C MET A 1 -18.53 23.21 -8.26
N GLU A 2 -19.84 23.08 -8.28
CA GLU A 2 -20.55 21.86 -7.79
C GLU A 2 -20.15 20.56 -8.50
N SER A 3 -19.88 20.59 -9.80
CA SER A 3 -19.41 19.43 -10.55
C SER A 3 -18.04 18.93 -10.09
N TYR A 4 -17.11 19.82 -9.78
CA TYR A 4 -15.79 19.47 -9.24
C TYR A 4 -15.89 18.88 -7.84
N VAL A 5 -16.73 19.45 -6.97
CA VAL A 5 -16.95 18.93 -5.62
C VAL A 5 -17.54 17.52 -5.64
N ARG A 6 -18.48 17.24 -6.53
CA ARG A 6 -19.10 15.92 -6.69
C ARG A 6 -18.05 14.89 -7.18
N VAL A 7 -17.24 15.24 -8.16
CA VAL A 7 -16.19 14.37 -8.70
C VAL A 7 -15.10 14.09 -7.67
N VAL A 8 -14.66 15.12 -6.94
CA VAL A 8 -13.71 14.95 -5.83
C VAL A 8 -14.32 14.06 -4.73
N GLY A 9 -15.60 14.22 -4.41
CA GLY A 9 -16.31 13.36 -3.46
C GLY A 9 -16.36 11.90 -3.91
N GLN A 10 -16.64 11.64 -5.17
CA GLN A 10 -16.60 10.28 -5.74
C GLN A 10 -15.19 9.69 -5.74
N ALA A 11 -14.18 10.48 -6.14
CA ALA A 11 -12.79 10.07 -6.10
C ALA A 11 -12.34 9.70 -4.67
N LEU A 12 -12.71 10.51 -3.67
CA LEU A 12 -12.44 10.23 -2.26
C LEU A 12 -13.10 8.92 -1.77
N LEU A 13 -14.24 8.54 -2.32
CA LEU A 13 -14.95 7.32 -1.95
C LEU A 13 -14.28 6.05 -2.52
N PHE A 14 -13.77 6.12 -3.76
CA PHE A 14 -13.01 5.03 -4.39
C PHE A 14 -11.54 4.99 -3.96
N PHE A 15 -11.01 6.12 -3.48
CA PHE A 15 -9.61 6.30 -3.13
C PHE A 15 -9.08 5.25 -2.13
N PRO A 16 -9.76 4.92 -0.98
CA PRO A 16 -9.23 3.96 -0.03
C PRO A 16 -9.02 2.56 -0.64
N VAL A 17 -9.93 2.14 -1.52
CA VAL A 17 -9.85 0.84 -2.19
C VAL A 17 -8.71 0.82 -3.22
N ALA A 18 -8.63 1.82 -4.08
CA ALA A 18 -7.57 1.95 -5.06
C ALA A 18 -6.19 2.09 -4.38
N ALA A 19 -6.10 2.89 -3.31
CA ALA A 19 -4.90 3.05 -2.52
C ALA A 19 -4.47 1.73 -1.86
N ALA A 20 -5.41 0.95 -1.31
CA ALA A 20 -5.11 -0.35 -0.71
C ALA A 20 -4.58 -1.34 -1.76
N VAL A 21 -5.19 -1.41 -2.94
CA VAL A 21 -4.77 -2.28 -4.05
C VAL A 21 -3.35 -1.94 -4.53
N ILE A 22 -3.05 -0.65 -4.71
CA ILE A 22 -1.73 -0.21 -5.19
C ILE A 22 -0.68 -0.29 -4.07
N ALA A 23 -1.07 -0.01 -2.82
CA ALA A 23 -0.15 -0.08 -1.68
C ALA A 23 0.26 -1.52 -1.32
N LEU A 24 -0.60 -2.52 -1.62
CA LEU A 24 -0.34 -3.92 -1.27
C LEU A 24 0.95 -4.47 -1.93
N PRO A 25 1.21 -4.31 -3.24
CA PRO A 25 2.47 -4.72 -3.86
C PRO A 25 3.69 -4.05 -3.23
N PHE A 26 3.58 -2.76 -2.90
CA PHE A 26 4.64 -2.01 -2.21
C PHE A 26 4.92 -2.59 -0.81
N LEU A 27 3.89 -2.88 -0.05
CA LEU A 27 3.99 -3.49 1.27
C LEU A 27 4.68 -4.86 1.18
N ILE A 28 4.26 -5.71 0.25
CA ILE A 28 4.86 -7.02 0.01
C ILE A 28 6.34 -6.87 -0.36
N HIS A 29 6.67 -5.96 -1.29
CA HIS A 29 8.05 -5.70 -1.68
C HIS A 29 8.93 -5.30 -0.48
N HIS A 30 8.45 -4.40 0.39
CA HIS A 30 9.19 -3.97 1.57
C HIS A 30 9.40 -5.09 2.59
N TYR A 31 8.36 -5.89 2.87
CA TYR A 31 8.50 -7.03 3.77
C TYR A 31 9.45 -8.09 3.20
N ARG A 32 9.46 -8.30 1.88
CA ARG A 32 10.42 -9.22 1.22
C ARG A 32 11.86 -8.70 1.29
N LYS A 33 12.07 -7.40 1.16
CA LYS A 33 13.42 -6.80 1.16
C LYS A 33 13.97 -6.63 2.58
N TYR A 34 13.20 -6.03 3.48
CA TYR A 34 13.68 -5.61 4.80
C TYR A 34 13.13 -6.45 5.97
N GLY A 35 12.09 -7.25 5.73
CA GLY A 35 11.40 -8.01 6.77
C GLY A 35 10.66 -7.18 7.80
N SER A 36 10.68 -5.87 7.67
CA SER A 36 9.96 -4.95 8.54
C SER A 36 9.59 -3.68 7.82
N MET A 37 8.68 -2.92 8.41
CA MET A 37 8.32 -1.60 7.96
C MET A 37 8.49 -0.61 9.12
N THR A 38 9.33 0.39 8.93
CA THR A 38 9.44 1.53 9.85
C THR A 38 8.38 2.57 9.50
N PHE A 39 7.96 3.39 10.48
CA PHE A 39 6.96 4.43 10.25
C PHE A 39 7.37 5.39 9.12
N ALA A 40 8.62 5.86 9.13
CA ALA A 40 9.12 6.77 8.10
C ALA A 40 9.03 6.14 6.69
N ARG A 41 9.38 4.85 6.56
CA ARG A 41 9.28 4.14 5.29
C ARG A 41 7.84 3.91 4.86
N PHE A 42 6.97 3.55 5.81
CA PHE A 42 5.53 3.43 5.56
C PHE A 42 4.97 4.76 5.04
N PHE A 43 5.24 5.84 5.75
CA PHE A 43 4.78 7.18 5.36
C PHE A 43 5.27 7.57 3.96
N LEU A 44 6.57 7.43 3.67
CA LEU A 44 7.13 7.76 2.35
C LEU A 44 6.52 6.92 1.22
N SER A 45 6.35 5.62 1.44
CA SER A 45 5.77 4.75 0.41
C SER A 45 4.29 5.04 0.19
N TYR A 46 3.54 5.23 1.29
CA TYR A 46 2.11 5.47 1.24
C TYR A 46 1.77 6.83 0.66
N SER A 47 2.52 7.87 1.05
CA SER A 47 2.35 9.22 0.49
C SER A 47 2.72 9.29 -0.99
N PHE A 48 3.70 8.49 -1.46
CA PHE A 48 3.97 8.36 -2.88
C PHE A 48 2.80 7.74 -3.65
N VAL A 49 2.24 6.63 -3.14
CA VAL A 49 1.08 5.98 -3.76
C VAL A 49 -0.13 6.91 -3.76
N LEU A 50 -0.39 7.58 -2.62
CA LEU A 50 -1.46 8.57 -2.48
C LEU A 50 -1.30 9.69 -3.50
N TYR A 51 -0.11 10.29 -3.55
CA TYR A 51 0.21 11.33 -4.52
C TYR A 51 -0.02 10.86 -5.96
N SER A 52 0.45 9.66 -6.33
CA SER A 52 0.31 9.14 -7.69
C SER A 52 -1.16 8.97 -8.11
N ILE A 53 -2.00 8.50 -7.19
CA ILE A 53 -3.45 8.39 -7.41
C ILE A 53 -4.08 9.79 -7.54
N CYS A 54 -3.75 10.71 -6.63
CA CYS A 54 -4.26 12.08 -6.70
C CYS A 54 -3.85 12.77 -7.99
N ALA A 55 -2.59 12.65 -8.41
CA ALA A 55 -2.10 13.23 -9.65
C ALA A 55 -2.87 12.69 -10.87
N TYR A 56 -3.07 11.36 -10.92
CA TYR A 56 -3.85 10.74 -11.99
C TYR A 56 -5.29 11.25 -12.02
N PHE A 57 -5.97 11.32 -10.86
CA PHE A 57 -7.34 11.82 -10.80
C PHE A 57 -7.45 13.30 -11.12
N LEU A 58 -6.50 14.14 -10.68
CA LEU A 58 -6.49 15.56 -10.99
C LEU A 58 -6.35 15.83 -12.49
N VAL A 59 -5.60 14.99 -13.19
CA VAL A 59 -5.43 15.10 -14.65
C VAL A 59 -6.66 14.60 -15.41
N ILE A 60 -7.26 13.49 -14.96
CA ILE A 60 -8.33 12.82 -15.68
C ILE A 60 -9.70 13.41 -15.38
N LEU A 61 -9.93 13.86 -14.16
CA LEU A 61 -11.23 14.36 -13.69
C LEU A 61 -11.24 15.91 -13.57
N PRO A 62 -12.39 16.57 -13.78
CA PRO A 62 -13.68 16.01 -14.15
C PRO A 62 -13.76 15.65 -15.64
N LEU A 63 -14.49 14.60 -15.94
CA LEU A 63 -14.80 14.29 -17.34
C LEU A 63 -15.85 15.29 -17.84
N PRO A 64 -15.63 15.96 -19.02
CA PRO A 64 -16.63 16.83 -19.59
C PRO A 64 -17.88 16.04 -19.99
N SER A 65 -19.05 16.68 -20.02
CA SER A 65 -20.26 15.99 -20.48
C SER A 65 -20.16 15.66 -21.98
N ARG A 66 -20.86 14.60 -22.41
CA ARG A 66 -20.85 14.20 -23.83
C ARG A 66 -21.37 15.32 -24.75
N GLU A 67 -22.35 16.06 -24.25
CA GLU A 67 -22.95 17.22 -24.94
C GLU A 67 -21.90 18.34 -25.08
N ALA A 68 -21.13 18.62 -24.01
CA ALA A 68 -20.06 19.63 -24.06
C ALA A 68 -18.96 19.22 -25.06
N VAL A 69 -18.60 17.93 -25.11
CA VAL A 69 -17.61 17.42 -26.07
C VAL A 69 -18.10 17.53 -27.50
N ALA A 70 -19.38 17.25 -27.76
CA ALA A 70 -19.99 17.34 -29.10
C ALA A 70 -20.04 18.78 -29.66
N GLN A 71 -20.09 19.77 -28.76
CA GLN A 71 -20.13 21.20 -29.10
C GLN A 71 -18.74 21.81 -29.30
N MET A 72 -17.67 21.10 -28.95
CA MET A 72 -16.30 21.61 -29.08
C MET A 72 -15.86 21.55 -30.56
N THR A 73 -15.70 22.73 -31.16
CA THR A 73 -15.14 22.90 -32.50
C THR A 73 -13.69 23.40 -32.41
N GLY A 74 -12.79 22.81 -33.19
CA GLY A 74 -11.38 23.21 -33.23
C GLY A 74 -10.41 22.05 -33.31
N PRO A 75 -9.12 22.30 -33.56
CA PRO A 75 -8.11 21.26 -33.64
C PRO A 75 -7.98 20.53 -32.30
N SER A 76 -7.93 19.22 -32.35
CA SER A 76 -7.82 18.34 -31.17
C SER A 76 -6.40 18.31 -30.57
N VAL A 77 -5.39 18.74 -31.31
CA VAL A 77 -3.98 18.67 -30.91
C VAL A 77 -3.27 19.96 -31.30
N GLN A 78 -2.52 20.56 -30.39
CA GLN A 78 -1.66 21.70 -30.66
C GLN A 78 -0.19 21.30 -30.50
N LEU A 79 0.56 21.37 -31.56
CA LEU A 79 1.98 20.96 -31.64
C LEU A 79 2.95 22.14 -31.78
N LEU A 80 2.48 23.39 -31.64
CA LEU A 80 3.35 24.57 -31.75
C LEU A 80 4.01 24.85 -30.40
N PRO A 81 5.30 24.57 -30.22
CA PRO A 81 6.00 24.85 -28.98
C PRO A 81 5.91 26.32 -28.59
N PHE A 82 5.76 26.60 -27.28
CA PHE A 82 5.71 27.95 -26.75
C PHE A 82 4.53 28.82 -27.22
N SER A 83 3.47 28.24 -27.78
CA SER A 83 2.23 28.96 -28.10
C SER A 83 1.66 29.71 -26.87
N PHE A 84 1.95 29.24 -25.68
CA PHE A 84 1.58 29.83 -24.41
C PHE A 84 1.88 31.35 -24.32
N PHE A 85 3.08 31.76 -24.71
CA PHE A 85 3.45 33.18 -24.59
C PHE A 85 2.60 34.10 -25.49
N ARG A 86 2.20 33.60 -26.66
CA ARG A 86 1.32 34.32 -27.54
C ARG A 86 -0.12 34.35 -27.01
N ASP A 87 -0.55 33.23 -26.46
CA ASP A 87 -1.92 33.08 -25.97
C ASP A 87 -2.12 33.76 -24.61
N LEU A 88 -1.05 33.88 -23.79
CA LEU A 88 -1.06 34.62 -22.53
C LEU A 88 -1.56 36.04 -22.70
N SER A 89 -0.99 36.78 -23.63
CA SER A 89 -1.42 38.20 -23.89
C SER A 89 -2.87 38.27 -24.39
N LYS A 90 -3.29 37.30 -25.24
CA LYS A 90 -4.65 37.28 -25.78
C LYS A 90 -5.71 36.91 -24.74
N GLU A 91 -5.42 35.89 -23.93
CA GLU A 91 -6.39 35.35 -22.97
C GLU A 91 -6.45 36.13 -21.65
N THR A 92 -5.37 36.82 -21.27
CA THR A 92 -5.28 37.49 -19.98
C THR A 92 -5.24 39.04 -20.09
N GLY A 93 -5.08 39.57 -21.31
CA GLY A 93 -4.87 41.01 -21.49
C GLY A 93 -3.50 41.50 -20.96
N PHE A 94 -2.54 40.59 -20.77
CA PHE A 94 -1.21 40.92 -20.28
C PHE A 94 -0.45 41.83 -21.26
N LEU A 95 0.02 42.97 -20.76
CA LEU A 95 0.84 43.95 -21.48
C LEU A 95 2.14 44.20 -20.72
N LEU A 96 3.30 43.96 -21.36
CA LEU A 96 4.62 44.23 -20.76
C LEU A 96 4.83 45.70 -20.39
N THR A 97 4.12 46.62 -21.05
CA THR A 97 4.22 48.06 -20.83
C THR A 97 3.33 48.58 -19.72
N ASP A 98 2.37 47.76 -19.23
CA ASP A 98 1.42 48.18 -18.21
C ASP A 98 1.44 47.26 -16.99
N PRO A 99 2.11 47.69 -15.88
CA PRO A 99 2.19 46.89 -14.65
C PRO A 99 0.83 46.58 -14.00
N SER A 100 -0.23 47.36 -14.30
CA SER A 100 -1.57 47.11 -13.75
C SER A 100 -2.17 45.77 -14.27
N THR A 101 -1.72 45.29 -15.41
CA THR A 101 -2.17 44.03 -16.01
C THR A 101 -1.47 42.77 -15.43
N TYR A 102 -0.38 42.94 -14.67
CA TYR A 102 0.44 41.80 -14.22
C TYR A 102 -0.30 40.92 -13.21
N LEU A 103 -0.86 41.51 -12.16
CA LEU A 103 -1.55 40.80 -11.11
C LEU A 103 -2.83 40.06 -11.61
N PRO A 104 -3.71 40.75 -12.39
CA PRO A 104 -4.85 40.07 -13.03
C PRO A 104 -4.44 38.91 -13.95
N ALA A 105 -3.41 39.11 -14.76
CA ALA A 105 -2.91 38.05 -15.65
C ALA A 105 -2.35 36.85 -14.87
N LEU A 106 -1.60 37.11 -13.79
CA LEU A 106 -1.04 36.07 -12.92
C LEU A 106 -2.13 35.22 -12.23
N LEU A 107 -3.22 35.86 -11.81
CA LEU A 107 -4.35 35.22 -11.14
C LEU A 107 -5.42 34.71 -12.10
N SER A 108 -5.20 34.85 -13.41
CA SER A 108 -6.12 34.32 -14.42
C SER A 108 -6.18 32.79 -14.39
N ASN A 109 -7.33 32.24 -14.73
CA ASN A 109 -7.48 30.76 -14.84
C ASN A 109 -6.49 30.17 -15.83
N PHE A 110 -6.16 30.91 -16.88
CA PHE A 110 -5.19 30.50 -17.88
C PHE A 110 -3.79 30.32 -17.28
N THR A 111 -3.27 31.31 -16.55
CA THR A 111 -1.96 31.24 -15.89
C THR A 111 -1.96 30.21 -14.75
N LEU A 112 -3.03 30.13 -13.96
CA LEU A 112 -3.15 29.15 -12.89
C LEU A 112 -3.08 27.71 -13.41
N GLN A 113 -3.62 27.42 -14.59
CA GLN A 113 -3.52 26.10 -15.20
C GLN A 113 -2.06 25.69 -15.42
N PHE A 114 -1.21 26.59 -15.91
CA PHE A 114 0.23 26.31 -16.07
C PHE A 114 0.94 26.06 -14.73
N VAL A 115 0.65 26.92 -13.76
CA VAL A 115 1.23 26.79 -12.41
C VAL A 115 0.83 25.45 -11.80
N PHE A 116 -0.42 25.03 -11.96
CA PHE A 116 -0.88 23.74 -11.46
C PHE A 116 -0.25 22.55 -12.21
N ASN A 117 -0.05 22.64 -13.51
CA ASN A 117 0.65 21.61 -14.27
C ASN A 117 2.10 21.48 -13.83
N ILE A 118 2.81 22.60 -13.62
CA ILE A 118 4.15 22.54 -13.03
C ILE A 118 4.09 21.92 -11.62
N ALA A 119 3.20 22.40 -10.76
CA ALA A 119 3.07 21.92 -9.39
C ALA A 119 2.73 20.42 -9.31
N LEU A 120 2.01 19.89 -10.29
CA LEU A 120 1.53 18.50 -10.33
C LEU A 120 2.67 17.50 -10.21
N LEU A 121 3.79 17.68 -10.93
CA LEU A 121 4.92 16.74 -10.91
C LEU A 121 6.09 17.17 -10.02
N VAL A 122 6.00 18.31 -9.30
CA VAL A 122 7.01 18.67 -8.27
C VAL A 122 7.19 17.56 -7.22
N PRO A 123 6.14 16.96 -6.66
CA PRO A 123 6.32 15.85 -5.72
C PRO A 123 6.97 14.62 -6.38
N LEU A 124 6.72 14.34 -7.66
CA LEU A 124 7.39 13.26 -8.37
C LEU A 124 8.90 13.47 -8.38
N GLY A 125 9.36 14.68 -8.72
CA GLY A 125 10.78 15.05 -8.69
C GLY A 125 11.42 14.84 -7.32
N PHE A 126 10.71 15.22 -6.25
CA PHE A 126 11.12 14.95 -4.87
C PHE A 126 11.30 13.46 -4.61
N TYR A 127 10.32 12.61 -4.95
CA TYR A 127 10.42 11.17 -4.74
C TYR A 127 11.52 10.54 -5.57
N LEU A 128 11.71 10.96 -6.82
CA LEU A 128 12.76 10.45 -7.71
C LEU A 128 14.15 10.73 -7.14
N ARG A 129 14.37 11.89 -6.54
CA ARG A 129 15.65 12.24 -5.91
C ARG A 129 15.84 11.59 -4.54
N TYR A 130 14.91 11.81 -3.62
CA TYR A 130 15.04 11.39 -2.23
C TYR A 130 14.80 9.90 -2.04
N TYR A 131 13.67 9.40 -2.58
CA TYR A 131 13.25 8.02 -2.32
C TYR A 131 13.88 7.02 -3.29
N PHE A 132 13.81 7.30 -4.60
CA PHE A 132 14.32 6.39 -5.64
C PHE A 132 15.79 6.61 -5.99
N ARG A 133 16.42 7.66 -5.49
CA ARG A 133 17.85 8.00 -5.72
C ARG A 133 18.22 8.01 -7.21
N ARG A 134 17.36 8.54 -8.04
CA ARG A 134 17.63 8.65 -9.47
C ARG A 134 18.53 9.84 -9.78
N LYS A 135 19.36 9.73 -10.82
CA LYS A 135 20.14 10.85 -11.35
C LYS A 135 19.18 11.86 -12.00
N MET A 136 19.58 13.11 -12.11
CA MET A 136 18.76 14.21 -12.64
C MET A 136 18.18 13.90 -14.02
N LEU A 137 19.01 13.44 -14.96
CA LEU A 137 18.56 13.09 -16.32
C LEU A 137 17.46 12.00 -16.28
N ALA A 138 17.66 10.96 -15.48
CA ALA A 138 16.67 9.90 -15.34
C ALA A 138 15.36 10.43 -14.70
N ALA A 139 15.45 11.38 -13.75
CA ALA A 139 14.27 11.99 -13.15
C ALA A 139 13.48 12.83 -14.17
N VAL A 140 14.17 13.61 -15.01
CA VAL A 140 13.55 14.37 -16.10
C VAL A 140 12.90 13.44 -17.12
N CYS A 141 13.60 12.39 -17.57
CA CYS A 141 13.03 11.41 -18.49
C CYS A 141 11.82 10.67 -17.92
N ILE A 142 11.83 10.33 -16.66
CA ILE A 142 10.67 9.69 -15.98
C ILE A 142 9.50 10.69 -15.90
N SER A 143 9.77 11.95 -15.54
CA SER A 143 8.73 12.98 -15.47
C SER A 143 8.11 13.25 -16.85
N LEU A 144 8.93 13.31 -17.90
CA LEU A 144 8.48 13.39 -19.28
C LEU A 144 7.60 12.19 -19.66
N GLY A 145 8.04 10.97 -19.31
CA GLY A 145 7.28 9.74 -19.58
C GLY A 145 5.94 9.70 -18.85
N VAL A 146 5.88 10.18 -17.59
CA VAL A 146 4.62 10.28 -16.83
C VAL A 146 3.71 11.34 -17.44
N SER A 147 4.25 12.49 -17.82
CA SER A 147 3.48 13.53 -18.51
C SER A 147 2.92 13.01 -19.83
N LEU A 148 3.75 12.38 -20.65
CA LEU A 148 3.32 11.76 -21.91
C LEU A 148 2.23 10.70 -21.69
N PHE A 149 2.34 9.90 -20.65
CA PHE A 149 1.30 8.93 -20.27
C PHE A 149 -0.03 9.62 -19.96
N PHE A 150 -0.03 10.74 -19.24
CA PHE A 150 -1.23 11.51 -18.97
C PHE A 150 -1.84 12.06 -20.26
N GLU A 151 -1.00 12.66 -21.12
CA GLU A 151 -1.41 13.22 -22.40
C GLU A 151 -2.04 12.17 -23.32
N LEU A 152 -1.38 11.00 -23.47
CA LEU A 152 -1.90 9.91 -24.28
C LEU A 152 -3.21 9.33 -23.69
N THR A 153 -3.33 9.28 -22.37
CA THR A 153 -4.59 8.85 -21.73
C THR A 153 -5.72 9.81 -22.04
N GLN A 154 -5.45 11.11 -22.03
CA GLN A 154 -6.43 12.14 -22.38
C GLN A 154 -6.76 12.11 -23.88
N LEU A 155 -5.75 12.06 -24.74
CA LEU A 155 -5.89 12.04 -26.20
C LEU A 155 -6.68 10.80 -26.67
N SER A 156 -6.44 9.64 -26.07
CA SER A 156 -7.16 8.40 -26.39
C SER A 156 -8.63 8.38 -25.92
N GLY A 157 -9.10 9.43 -25.26
CA GLY A 157 -10.43 9.42 -24.64
C GLY A 157 -10.59 8.30 -23.60
N LEU A 158 -9.64 8.18 -22.66
CA LEU A 158 -9.57 7.07 -21.72
C LEU A 158 -9.57 5.70 -22.41
N TYR A 159 -8.71 5.56 -23.42
CA TYR A 159 -8.59 4.34 -24.23
C TYR A 159 -9.88 3.97 -24.99
N GLY A 160 -10.61 4.98 -25.44
CA GLY A 160 -11.88 4.81 -26.15
C GLY A 160 -13.12 4.61 -25.26
N LEU A 161 -12.94 4.67 -23.94
CA LEU A 161 -14.07 4.53 -23.01
C LEU A 161 -14.90 5.79 -22.87
N TYR A 162 -14.29 6.96 -23.12
CA TYR A 162 -14.96 8.24 -22.95
C TYR A 162 -14.50 9.27 -23.97
N PRO A 163 -15.40 9.87 -24.78
CA PRO A 163 -15.05 10.92 -25.74
C PRO A 163 -14.63 12.17 -24.95
N ARG A 164 -13.42 12.66 -25.22
CA ARG A 164 -12.87 13.88 -24.61
C ARG A 164 -12.26 14.76 -25.69
N ALA A 165 -12.63 16.04 -25.69
CA ALA A 165 -11.91 17.02 -26.50
C ALA A 165 -10.57 17.32 -25.84
N TYR A 166 -9.53 17.32 -26.66
CA TYR A 166 -8.17 17.53 -26.24
C TYR A 166 -7.55 18.71 -27.00
N ARG A 167 -6.88 19.62 -26.29
CA ARG A 167 -6.41 20.86 -26.93
C ARG A 167 -4.94 21.21 -26.74
N LEU A 168 -4.21 20.66 -25.77
CA LEU A 168 -2.89 21.19 -25.37
C LEU A 168 -1.89 20.07 -25.11
N PHE A 169 -1.22 19.55 -26.14
CA PHE A 169 -0.23 18.49 -25.99
C PHE A 169 1.16 19.00 -25.57
N ASP A 170 1.62 20.12 -26.16
CA ASP A 170 3.00 20.57 -25.99
C ASP A 170 3.26 21.29 -24.65
N VAL A 171 2.35 22.14 -24.24
CA VAL A 171 2.56 22.98 -23.06
C VAL A 171 2.43 22.19 -21.77
N ASP A 172 1.44 21.33 -21.68
CA ASP A 172 1.23 20.47 -20.50
C ASP A 172 2.40 19.49 -20.34
N LEU A 173 2.90 18.93 -21.45
CA LEU A 173 4.07 18.07 -21.44
C LEU A 173 5.32 18.78 -20.91
N LEU A 174 5.56 20.04 -21.36
CA LEU A 174 6.70 20.83 -20.92
C LEU A 174 6.54 21.29 -19.46
N CYS A 175 5.37 21.79 -19.07
CA CYS A 175 5.10 22.26 -17.71
C CYS A 175 5.21 21.14 -16.67
N ASN A 176 4.61 20.01 -16.94
CA ASN A 176 4.71 18.83 -16.08
C ASN A 176 6.16 18.36 -15.94
N THR A 177 6.91 18.29 -17.06
CA THR A 177 8.32 17.88 -17.04
C THR A 177 9.18 18.88 -16.28
N LEU A 178 8.94 20.17 -16.47
CA LEU A 178 9.59 21.25 -15.70
C LEU A 178 9.28 21.11 -14.20
N GLY A 179 8.04 20.78 -13.84
CA GLY A 179 7.66 20.50 -12.46
C GLY A 179 8.49 19.38 -11.83
N GLY A 180 8.64 18.26 -12.55
CA GLY A 180 9.50 17.16 -12.10
C GLY A 180 10.96 17.57 -11.93
N PHE A 181 11.50 18.38 -12.85
CA PHE A 181 12.84 18.95 -12.74
C PHE A 181 12.99 19.88 -11.53
N LEU A 182 12.06 20.83 -11.36
CA LEU A 182 12.06 21.74 -10.22
C LEU A 182 11.96 21.00 -8.90
N GLY A 183 11.07 20.00 -8.81
CA GLY A 183 10.94 19.14 -7.64
C GLY A 183 12.24 18.41 -7.31
N TYR A 184 12.94 17.92 -8.32
CA TYR A 184 14.26 17.31 -8.16
C TYR A 184 15.29 18.32 -7.60
N VAL A 185 15.37 19.52 -8.16
CA VAL A 185 16.32 20.56 -7.73
C VAL A 185 16.02 21.03 -6.31
N LEU A 186 14.75 21.38 -6.02
CA LEU A 186 14.29 21.84 -4.71
C LEU A 186 14.52 20.79 -3.60
N THR A 187 14.56 19.54 -3.94
CA THR A 187 14.88 18.46 -2.98
C THR A 187 16.34 18.56 -2.48
N GLY A 188 17.25 19.18 -3.24
CA GLY A 188 18.66 19.32 -2.84
C GLY A 188 18.85 19.95 -1.45
N PRO A 189 18.40 21.16 -1.21
CA PRO A 189 18.41 21.77 0.13
C PRO A 189 17.67 20.97 1.18
N LEU A 190 16.51 20.38 0.82
CA LEU A 190 15.69 19.59 1.74
C LEU A 190 16.40 18.32 2.24
N LEU A 191 17.33 17.74 1.48
CA LEU A 191 18.12 16.60 1.92
C LEU A 191 18.92 16.85 3.21
N ARG A 192 19.21 18.12 3.55
CA ARG A 192 19.88 18.48 4.81
C ARG A 192 19.00 18.34 6.04
N ILE A 193 17.68 18.44 5.86
CA ILE A 193 16.66 18.41 6.93
C ILE A 193 16.02 17.02 7.01
N LEU A 194 15.92 16.33 5.88
CA LEU A 194 15.28 15.03 5.82
C LEU A 194 16.14 13.92 6.43
N PRO A 195 15.54 12.93 7.10
CA PRO A 195 16.26 11.78 7.62
C PRO A 195 17.06 11.08 6.52
N ASN A 196 18.30 10.71 6.82
CA ASN A 196 19.12 9.95 5.86
C ASN A 196 18.43 8.61 5.54
N ARG A 197 18.25 8.35 4.25
CA ARG A 197 17.59 7.14 3.79
C ARG A 197 18.35 5.87 4.21
N ASP A 198 19.67 5.91 4.26
CA ASP A 198 20.48 4.76 4.67
C ASP A 198 20.21 4.39 6.13
N GLU A 199 20.01 5.40 6.99
CA GLU A 199 19.59 5.16 8.37
C GLU A 199 18.19 4.56 8.46
N ILE A 200 17.26 5.01 7.60
CA ILE A 200 15.90 4.44 7.53
C ILE A 200 15.98 2.98 7.07
N ASP A 201 16.84 2.68 6.10
CA ASP A 201 17.05 1.33 5.59
C ASP A 201 17.69 0.44 6.65
N GLU A 202 18.74 0.92 7.32
CA GLU A 202 19.39 0.19 8.40
C GLU A 202 18.42 -0.07 9.58
N LYS A 203 17.70 0.94 10.03
CA LYS A 203 16.65 0.78 11.07
C LYS A 203 15.61 -0.26 10.67
N SER A 204 15.26 -0.32 9.37
CA SER A 204 14.31 -1.32 8.86
C SER A 204 14.92 -2.73 8.87
N PHE A 205 16.16 -2.91 8.46
CA PHE A 205 16.87 -4.20 8.53
C PHE A 205 17.00 -4.67 9.98
N ARG A 206 17.51 -3.82 10.88
CA ARG A 206 17.62 -4.16 12.33
C ARG A 206 16.30 -4.57 12.95
N LYS A 207 15.20 -3.89 12.59
CA LYS A 207 13.86 -4.29 13.01
C LYS A 207 13.41 -5.60 12.35
N GLY A 208 13.84 -5.85 11.11
CA GLY A 208 13.54 -7.07 10.34
C GLY A 208 14.28 -8.32 10.82
N GLU A 209 15.39 -8.17 11.54
CA GLU A 209 16.08 -9.29 12.20
C GLU A 209 15.19 -9.97 13.25
N ARG A 210 14.30 -9.20 13.88
CA ARG A 210 13.33 -9.70 14.85
C ARG A 210 12.00 -9.99 14.18
N VAL A 211 11.34 -11.05 14.62
CA VAL A 211 9.98 -11.38 14.17
C VAL A 211 8.98 -10.58 14.99
N THR A 212 8.52 -9.44 14.42
CA THR A 212 7.54 -8.57 15.08
C THR A 212 6.14 -9.17 15.03
N PHE A 213 5.26 -8.72 15.93
CA PHE A 213 3.85 -9.10 15.95
C PHE A 213 3.13 -8.81 14.63
N THR A 214 3.25 -7.58 14.11
CA THR A 214 2.64 -7.17 12.83
C THR A 214 3.06 -8.07 11.66
N ARG A 215 4.31 -8.52 11.66
CA ARG A 215 4.84 -9.44 10.64
C ARG A 215 4.22 -10.83 10.75
N ARG A 216 3.96 -11.30 11.97
CA ARG A 216 3.25 -12.57 12.22
C ARG A 216 1.80 -12.49 11.75
N CYS A 217 1.09 -11.40 12.09
CA CYS A 217 -0.29 -11.16 11.67
C CYS A 217 -0.40 -11.08 10.15
N LEU A 218 0.47 -10.32 9.48
CA LEU A 218 0.47 -10.22 8.02
C LEU A 218 0.73 -11.58 7.36
N SER A 219 1.72 -12.33 7.87
CA SER A 219 1.98 -13.70 7.40
C SER A 219 0.76 -14.60 7.55
N PHE A 220 0.14 -14.57 8.72
CA PHE A 220 -1.04 -15.40 9.01
C PHE A 220 -2.25 -15.00 8.17
N PHE A 221 -2.47 -13.71 7.97
CA PHE A 221 -3.56 -13.22 7.11
C PHE A 221 -3.43 -13.70 5.66
N VAL A 222 -2.22 -13.62 5.10
CA VAL A 222 -1.95 -14.15 3.76
C VAL A 222 -2.18 -15.67 3.71
N ASP A 223 -1.67 -16.38 4.73
CA ASP A 223 -1.85 -17.82 4.83
C ASP A 223 -3.33 -18.22 4.96
N LEU A 224 -4.12 -17.41 5.67
CA LEU A 224 -5.56 -17.64 5.87
C LEU A 224 -6.33 -17.59 4.53
N LEU A 225 -5.95 -16.70 3.61
CA LEU A 225 -6.56 -16.64 2.27
C LEU A 225 -6.35 -17.97 1.52
N PHE A 226 -5.14 -18.55 1.60
CA PHE A 226 -4.86 -19.83 0.97
C PHE A 226 -5.54 -21.01 1.67
N VAL A 227 -5.61 -20.99 2.99
CA VAL A 227 -6.34 -22.02 3.76
C VAL A 227 -7.84 -21.95 3.46
N SER A 228 -8.41 -20.75 3.35
CA SER A 228 -9.82 -20.57 2.98
C SER A 228 -10.12 -21.12 1.59
N LEU A 229 -9.25 -20.82 0.61
CA LEU A 229 -9.39 -21.36 -0.74
C LEU A 229 -9.28 -22.88 -0.77
N LEU A 230 -8.29 -23.45 -0.07
CA LEU A 230 -8.11 -24.90 0.05
C LEU A 230 -9.29 -25.55 0.78
N GLY A 231 -9.79 -24.93 1.86
CA GLY A 231 -10.95 -25.41 2.61
C GLY A 231 -12.23 -25.41 1.78
N SER A 232 -12.45 -24.36 0.98
CA SER A 232 -13.57 -24.29 0.05
C SER A 232 -13.49 -25.36 -1.04
N LEU A 233 -12.29 -25.61 -1.58
CA LEU A 233 -12.07 -26.69 -2.54
C LEU A 233 -12.32 -28.06 -1.93
N LEU A 234 -11.80 -28.31 -0.72
CA LEU A 234 -12.04 -29.56 -0.01
C LEU A 234 -13.51 -29.77 0.35
N ALA A 235 -14.25 -28.71 0.65
CA ALA A 235 -15.67 -28.79 0.97
C ALA A 235 -16.54 -29.31 -0.20
N VAL A 236 -16.05 -29.18 -1.45
CA VAL A 236 -16.73 -29.74 -2.64
C VAL A 236 -16.65 -31.27 -2.64
N PHE A 237 -15.50 -31.84 -2.18
CA PHE A 237 -15.27 -33.28 -2.21
C PHE A 237 -15.59 -33.98 -0.88
N VAL A 238 -15.52 -33.23 0.22
CA VAL A 238 -15.69 -33.75 1.59
C VAL A 238 -16.73 -32.88 2.30
N PRO A 239 -18.02 -33.16 2.18
CA PRO A 239 -19.09 -32.32 2.70
C PRO A 239 -19.30 -32.45 4.22
N PHE A 240 -18.24 -32.43 5.01
CA PHE A 240 -18.28 -32.50 6.48
C PHE A 240 -18.36 -31.11 7.15
N GLY A 241 -19.01 -30.12 6.51
CA GLY A 241 -19.19 -28.78 7.08
C GLY A 241 -17.85 -28.10 7.43
N GLY A 242 -17.72 -27.58 8.66
CA GLY A 242 -16.50 -26.88 9.12
C GLY A 242 -15.25 -27.73 9.22
N TRP A 243 -15.33 -29.05 9.20
CA TRP A 243 -14.18 -29.96 9.28
C TRP A 243 -13.28 -29.88 8.05
N SER A 244 -13.83 -29.56 6.87
CA SER A 244 -13.05 -29.34 5.66
C SER A 244 -12.01 -28.21 5.82
N PHE A 245 -12.38 -27.13 6.51
CA PHE A 245 -11.48 -26.01 6.82
C PHE A 245 -10.45 -26.39 7.88
N ALA A 246 -10.82 -27.16 8.91
CA ALA A 246 -9.87 -27.67 9.90
C ALA A 246 -8.85 -28.60 9.26
N LEU A 247 -9.29 -29.48 8.37
CA LEU A 247 -8.40 -30.35 7.57
C LEU A 247 -7.48 -29.53 6.67
N ALA A 248 -8.00 -28.56 5.93
CA ALA A 248 -7.21 -27.65 5.11
C ALA A 248 -6.14 -26.92 5.94
N TYR A 249 -6.50 -26.44 7.13
CA TYR A 249 -5.59 -25.76 8.03
C TYR A 249 -4.45 -26.69 8.49
N LEU A 250 -4.75 -27.92 8.90
CA LEU A 250 -3.74 -28.89 9.33
C LEU A 250 -2.85 -29.36 8.19
N LEU A 251 -3.42 -29.59 7.00
CA LEU A 251 -2.64 -29.96 5.81
C LEU A 251 -1.71 -28.82 5.40
N TYR A 252 -2.20 -27.58 5.39
CA TYR A 252 -1.41 -26.43 4.97
C TYR A 252 -0.31 -26.07 5.97
N PHE A 253 -0.65 -25.92 7.25
CA PHE A 253 0.31 -25.52 8.27
C PHE A 253 1.11 -26.68 8.88
N GLY A 254 0.56 -27.90 8.89
CA GLY A 254 1.27 -29.07 9.36
C GLY A 254 2.16 -29.65 8.27
N LEU A 255 1.55 -30.24 7.25
CA LEU A 255 2.26 -31.01 6.24
C LEU A 255 2.99 -30.12 5.21
N LEU A 256 2.28 -29.24 4.54
CA LEU A 256 2.84 -28.43 3.46
C LEU A 256 3.95 -27.49 3.97
N GLN A 257 3.75 -26.87 5.12
CA GLN A 257 4.79 -26.04 5.73
C GLN A 257 6.02 -26.86 6.14
N TRP A 258 5.87 -28.10 6.62
CA TRP A 258 7.00 -28.98 6.90
C TRP A 258 7.78 -29.32 5.63
N VAL A 259 7.09 -29.71 4.54
CA VAL A 259 7.70 -29.95 3.22
C VAL A 259 8.48 -28.71 2.76
N TRP A 260 7.95 -27.54 2.95
CA TRP A 260 8.58 -26.26 2.61
C TRP A 260 9.58 -25.75 3.67
N LYS A 261 10.18 -26.63 4.44
CA LYS A 261 11.24 -26.32 5.40
C LYS A 261 10.82 -25.24 6.41
N GLY A 262 9.62 -25.37 6.99
CA GLY A 262 9.09 -24.44 7.99
C GLY A 262 8.51 -23.12 7.45
N LYS A 263 8.31 -23.00 6.14
CA LYS A 263 7.80 -21.79 5.48
C LYS A 263 6.44 -22.06 4.86
N SER A 264 5.43 -21.28 5.19
CA SER A 264 4.17 -21.18 4.42
C SER A 264 4.29 -20.06 3.37
N LEU A 265 3.28 -19.87 2.53
CA LEU A 265 3.28 -18.80 1.52
C LEU A 265 3.39 -17.42 2.20
N GLY A 266 2.58 -17.14 3.21
CA GLY A 266 2.66 -15.90 3.98
C GLY A 266 4.00 -15.71 4.67
N LYS A 267 4.59 -16.81 5.20
CA LYS A 267 5.93 -16.78 5.80
C LYS A 267 7.04 -16.54 4.78
N ARG A 268 6.91 -17.06 3.57
CA ARG A 268 7.85 -16.74 2.46
C ARG A 268 7.78 -15.26 2.07
N LEU A 269 6.56 -14.71 1.96
CA LEU A 269 6.36 -13.28 1.66
C LEU A 269 6.93 -12.38 2.74
N THR A 270 6.76 -12.75 4.01
CA THR A 270 7.22 -11.95 5.14
C THR A 270 8.62 -12.30 5.63
N LYS A 271 9.34 -13.20 4.94
CA LYS A 271 10.72 -13.61 5.29
C LYS A 271 10.85 -14.14 6.72
N ILE A 272 9.94 -15.00 7.14
CA ILE A 272 10.02 -15.74 8.41
C ILE A 272 9.94 -17.25 8.16
N CYS A 273 10.45 -18.04 9.10
CA CYS A 273 10.32 -19.49 9.08
C CYS A 273 10.10 -20.02 10.50
N VAL A 274 9.49 -21.20 10.58
CA VAL A 274 9.39 -21.99 11.82
C VAL A 274 10.60 -22.91 11.88
N VAL A 275 11.30 -22.87 13.01
CA VAL A 275 12.46 -23.73 13.29
C VAL A 275 12.30 -24.36 14.69
N ASN A 276 13.05 -25.38 14.96
CA ASN A 276 13.22 -25.91 16.32
C ASN A 276 13.88 -24.85 17.23
N ARG A 277 13.83 -25.03 18.56
CA ARG A 277 14.48 -24.10 19.51
C ARG A 277 15.98 -23.95 19.26
N ASP A 278 16.65 -25.00 18.83
CA ASP A 278 18.07 -25.04 18.48
C ASP A 278 18.40 -24.38 17.13
N GLY A 279 17.38 -23.92 16.37
CA GLY A 279 17.55 -23.34 15.03
C GLY A 279 17.55 -24.34 13.88
N THR A 280 17.49 -25.64 14.16
CA THR A 280 17.46 -26.71 13.16
C THR A 280 16.11 -26.76 12.45
N ARG A 281 16.05 -27.54 11.35
CA ARG A 281 14.81 -27.74 10.59
C ARG A 281 13.73 -28.34 11.49
N VAL A 282 12.53 -27.73 11.44
CA VAL A 282 11.38 -28.23 12.20
C VAL A 282 10.99 -29.64 11.80
N LEU A 283 10.67 -30.49 12.79
CA LEU A 283 10.16 -31.83 12.60
C LEU A 283 8.66 -31.84 12.32
N LEU A 284 8.16 -32.79 11.53
CA LEU A 284 6.75 -32.88 11.16
C LEU A 284 5.83 -32.87 12.39
N TRP A 285 6.09 -33.75 13.37
CA TRP A 285 5.26 -33.86 14.58
C TRP A 285 5.21 -32.54 15.38
N ARG A 286 6.30 -31.74 15.40
CA ARG A 286 6.34 -30.43 16.06
C ARG A 286 5.52 -29.39 15.28
N CYS A 287 5.51 -29.45 13.95
CA CYS A 287 4.60 -28.65 13.13
C CYS A 287 3.15 -28.99 13.44
N LEU A 288 2.80 -30.27 13.41
CA LEU A 288 1.45 -30.74 13.70
C LEU A 288 1.02 -30.36 15.12
N LEU A 289 1.89 -30.53 16.12
CA LEU A 289 1.61 -30.13 17.50
C LEU A 289 1.40 -28.60 17.60
N ARG A 290 2.27 -27.81 16.98
CA ARG A 290 2.18 -26.34 16.98
C ARG A 290 0.83 -25.86 16.45
N TYR A 291 0.43 -26.32 15.31
CA TYR A 291 -0.80 -25.87 14.64
C TYR A 291 -2.04 -26.64 15.09
N GLY A 292 -1.88 -27.86 15.57
CA GLY A 292 -2.92 -28.61 16.25
C GLY A 292 -3.37 -27.91 17.54
N LEU A 293 -2.44 -27.42 18.36
CA LEU A 293 -2.75 -26.63 19.55
C LEU A 293 -3.52 -25.34 19.22
N LEU A 294 -3.12 -24.63 18.14
CA LEU A 294 -3.84 -23.45 17.70
C LEU A 294 -5.25 -23.78 17.20
N CYS A 295 -5.38 -24.86 16.42
CA CYS A 295 -6.67 -25.33 15.92
C CYS A 295 -7.57 -25.74 17.10
N ALA A 296 -7.05 -26.54 18.04
CA ALA A 296 -7.76 -26.98 19.22
C ALA A 296 -8.24 -25.77 20.07
N PHE A 297 -7.40 -24.76 20.24
CA PHE A 297 -7.78 -23.54 20.93
C PHE A 297 -8.93 -22.81 20.22
N VAL A 298 -8.85 -22.62 18.91
CA VAL A 298 -9.91 -21.94 18.11
C VAL A 298 -11.21 -22.73 18.17
N VAL A 299 -11.15 -24.08 18.03
CA VAL A 299 -12.33 -24.95 18.11
C VAL A 299 -12.94 -24.92 19.51
N ALA A 300 -12.14 -25.02 20.57
CA ALA A 300 -12.63 -24.94 21.94
C ALA A 300 -13.26 -23.58 22.26
N TYR A 301 -12.57 -22.49 21.83
CA TYR A 301 -13.07 -21.14 22.02
C TYR A 301 -14.39 -20.87 21.29
N GLY A 302 -14.49 -21.32 20.04
CA GLY A 302 -15.72 -21.24 19.24
C GLY A 302 -16.82 -22.16 19.81
N GLY A 303 -16.47 -23.34 20.28
CA GLY A 303 -17.39 -24.27 20.93
C GLY A 303 -18.03 -23.69 22.20
N VAL A 304 -17.27 -23.02 23.06
CA VAL A 304 -17.82 -22.30 24.21
C VAL A 304 -18.79 -21.19 23.76
N ALA A 305 -18.46 -20.42 22.74
CA ALA A 305 -19.37 -19.41 22.21
C ALA A 305 -20.69 -20.03 21.69
N GLN A 306 -20.61 -21.18 21.04
CA GLN A 306 -21.78 -21.92 20.56
C GLN A 306 -22.62 -22.47 21.71
N LEU A 307 -21.99 -23.04 22.75
CA LEU A 307 -22.68 -23.50 23.95
C LEU A 307 -23.40 -22.37 24.68
N LEU A 308 -22.75 -21.21 24.79
CA LEU A 308 -23.39 -19.99 25.33
C LEU A 308 -24.60 -19.61 24.50
N SER A 309 -24.51 -19.62 23.18
CA SER A 309 -25.64 -19.28 22.30
C SER A 309 -26.85 -20.23 22.49
N LEU A 310 -26.57 -21.53 22.63
CA LEU A 310 -27.60 -22.54 22.88
C LEU A 310 -28.25 -22.36 24.27
N ALA A 311 -27.43 -22.11 25.29
CA ALA A 311 -27.94 -21.86 26.65
C ALA A 311 -28.87 -20.64 26.72
N PHE A 312 -28.47 -19.52 26.07
CA PHE A 312 -29.32 -18.33 25.99
C PHE A 312 -30.60 -18.56 25.20
N ALA A 313 -30.55 -19.35 24.12
CA ALA A 313 -31.72 -19.71 23.36
C ALA A 313 -32.71 -20.57 24.20
N ALA A 314 -32.18 -21.49 25.00
CA ALA A 314 -32.97 -22.36 25.88
C ALA A 314 -33.65 -21.62 27.04
N THR A 315 -33.01 -20.55 27.56
CA THR A 315 -33.50 -19.78 28.72
C THR A 315 -34.42 -18.65 28.34
N GLY A 316 -34.69 -18.38 27.04
CA GLY A 316 -35.52 -17.27 26.59
C GLY A 316 -34.97 -15.88 26.98
N THR A 317 -33.70 -15.79 27.29
CA THR A 317 -33.02 -14.56 27.72
C THR A 317 -33.11 -13.49 26.64
N SER A 318 -33.21 -12.22 27.05
CA SER A 318 -33.30 -11.11 26.10
C SER A 318 -32.07 -11.06 25.16
N ARG A 319 -32.33 -10.72 23.88
CA ARG A 319 -31.27 -10.62 22.86
C ARG A 319 -30.13 -9.66 23.25
N LEU A 320 -30.41 -8.61 24.01
CA LEU A 320 -29.42 -7.67 24.48
C LEU A 320 -28.45 -8.30 25.50
N VAL A 321 -28.97 -9.10 26.44
CA VAL A 321 -28.15 -9.82 27.43
C VAL A 321 -27.25 -10.84 26.72
N TYR A 322 -27.79 -11.57 25.73
CA TYR A 322 -26.98 -12.48 24.90
C TYR A 322 -25.84 -11.75 24.20
N LEU A 323 -26.13 -10.63 23.51
CA LEU A 323 -25.12 -9.85 22.80
C LEU A 323 -24.03 -9.31 23.76
N PHE A 324 -24.42 -8.91 24.96
CA PHE A 324 -23.47 -8.45 26.00
C PHE A 324 -22.49 -9.57 26.40
N PHE A 325 -22.98 -10.77 26.70
CA PHE A 325 -22.12 -11.88 27.11
C PHE A 325 -21.24 -12.40 25.97
N ILE A 326 -21.75 -12.45 24.74
CA ILE A 326 -20.93 -12.78 23.56
C ILE A 326 -19.85 -11.74 23.32
N ALA A 327 -20.18 -10.45 23.42
CA ALA A 327 -19.18 -9.37 23.30
C ALA A 327 -18.10 -9.49 24.40
N LEU A 328 -18.51 -9.74 25.64
CA LEU A 328 -17.58 -9.94 26.77
C LEU A 328 -16.65 -11.13 26.53
N TRP A 329 -17.20 -12.25 25.99
CA TRP A 329 -16.41 -13.42 25.62
C TRP A 329 -15.35 -13.08 24.56
N PHE A 330 -15.72 -12.38 23.49
CA PHE A 330 -14.78 -11.95 22.45
C PHE A 330 -13.72 -10.99 23.00
N LEU A 331 -14.10 -10.04 23.86
CA LEU A 331 -13.19 -9.11 24.51
C LEU A 331 -12.19 -9.85 25.42
N ALA A 332 -12.64 -10.87 26.15
CA ALA A 332 -11.76 -11.71 26.97
C ALA A 332 -10.72 -12.45 26.10
N GLY A 333 -11.11 -12.99 24.96
CA GLY A 333 -10.19 -13.62 23.99
C GLY A 333 -9.15 -12.63 23.45
N ILE A 334 -9.59 -11.44 23.06
CA ILE A 334 -8.70 -10.36 22.61
C ILE A 334 -7.74 -9.97 23.74
N PHE A 335 -8.23 -9.81 24.97
CA PHE A 335 -7.42 -9.44 26.13
C PHE A 335 -6.33 -10.49 26.40
N LEU A 336 -6.67 -11.79 26.44
CA LEU A 336 -5.71 -12.87 26.65
C LEU A 336 -4.64 -12.90 25.55
N PHE A 337 -5.04 -12.68 24.30
CA PHE A 337 -4.11 -12.62 23.16
C PHE A 337 -3.17 -11.41 23.26
N LEU A 338 -3.69 -10.23 23.64
CA LEU A 338 -2.89 -9.03 23.85
C LEU A 338 -1.95 -9.20 25.04
N LEU A 339 -2.43 -9.78 26.14
CA LEU A 339 -1.62 -10.08 27.33
C LEU A 339 -0.43 -10.99 26.97
N GLU A 340 -0.68 -12.09 26.24
CA GLU A 340 0.39 -12.96 25.78
C GLU A 340 1.38 -12.22 24.87
N THR A 341 0.88 -11.34 23.99
CA THR A 341 1.72 -10.52 23.11
C THR A 341 2.61 -9.56 23.89
N VAL A 342 2.08 -8.90 24.91
CA VAL A 342 2.84 -7.99 25.79
C VAL A 342 3.88 -8.76 26.60
N LEU A 343 3.52 -9.89 27.20
CA LEU A 343 4.43 -10.74 27.95
C LEU A 343 5.59 -11.27 27.09
N ASN A 344 5.30 -11.63 25.82
CA ASN A 344 6.34 -12.05 24.90
C ASN A 344 7.22 -10.90 24.41
N ARG A 345 6.69 -9.68 24.30
CA ARG A 345 7.46 -8.48 23.93
C ARG A 345 8.46 -8.07 25.02
N SER A 346 8.07 -8.21 26.29
CA SER A 346 8.90 -7.86 27.44
C SER A 346 10.08 -8.81 27.65
N SER A 347 10.03 -10.02 27.07
CA SER A 347 11.09 -11.01 27.23
C SER A 347 12.30 -10.70 26.33
N LYS A 348 13.46 -10.37 26.95
CA LYS A 348 14.74 -10.17 26.24
C LYS A 348 15.21 -11.41 25.46
N SER A 349 14.73 -12.60 25.79
CA SER A 349 15.15 -13.88 25.18
C SER A 349 14.39 -14.25 23.91
N GLY A 350 13.52 -13.37 23.36
CA GLY A 350 12.77 -13.68 22.14
C GLY A 350 11.82 -14.87 22.27
N ARG A 351 11.17 -15.01 23.44
CA ARG A 351 10.21 -16.10 23.72
C ARG A 351 9.12 -16.13 22.65
N ASP A 352 8.76 -17.34 22.21
CA ASP A 352 7.62 -17.52 21.30
C ASP A 352 6.32 -17.65 22.13
N TYR A 353 5.18 -17.55 21.45
CA TYR A 353 3.86 -17.77 22.04
C TYR A 353 3.73 -19.16 22.67
N LEU A 354 2.74 -19.33 23.56
CA LEU A 354 2.54 -20.56 24.34
C LEU A 354 2.56 -21.82 23.47
N TYR A 355 1.86 -21.81 22.35
CA TYR A 355 1.83 -22.93 21.40
C TYR A 355 3.21 -23.24 20.79
N GLY A 356 4.06 -22.25 20.60
CA GLY A 356 5.45 -22.43 20.17
C GLY A 356 6.33 -23.00 21.25
N ARG A 357 6.12 -22.56 22.50
CA ARG A 357 6.84 -23.11 23.67
C ARG A 357 6.53 -24.58 23.92
N ILE A 358 5.25 -24.95 23.85
CA ILE A 358 4.79 -26.33 24.03
C ILE A 358 5.33 -27.24 22.90
N SER A 359 5.25 -26.78 21.65
CA SER A 359 5.74 -27.56 20.49
C SER A 359 7.27 -27.60 20.34
N GLY A 360 8.01 -26.86 21.18
CA GLY A 360 9.47 -26.80 21.09
C GLY A 360 9.98 -26.09 19.83
N THR A 361 9.18 -25.16 19.27
CA THR A 361 9.49 -24.46 18.03
C THR A 361 9.54 -22.96 18.25
N ARG A 362 10.21 -22.23 17.36
CA ARG A 362 10.26 -20.75 17.33
C ARG A 362 10.15 -20.20 15.92
N LEU A 363 9.72 -18.94 15.82
CA LEU A 363 9.78 -18.19 14.57
C LEU A 363 11.12 -17.48 14.45
N MET A 364 11.78 -17.61 13.30
CA MET A 364 13.05 -16.97 12.98
C MET A 364 12.90 -16.11 11.73
N SER A 365 13.60 -14.97 11.71
CA SER A 365 13.71 -14.14 10.52
C SER A 365 14.68 -14.78 9.52
N THR A 366 14.31 -14.75 8.24
CA THR A 366 15.19 -15.19 7.12
C THR A 366 15.67 -13.99 6.30
N VAL A 367 15.62 -12.79 6.85
CA VAL A 367 16.20 -11.61 6.24
C VAL A 367 17.72 -11.69 6.38
N LEU A 368 18.41 -11.79 5.25
CA LEU A 368 19.87 -11.71 5.20
C LEU A 368 20.24 -10.23 5.06
N ARG A 369 21.12 -9.75 5.92
CA ARG A 369 21.76 -8.45 5.75
C ARG A 369 22.67 -8.57 4.52
N GLN A 370 22.34 -7.88 3.43
CA GLN A 370 23.31 -7.71 2.36
C GLN A 370 24.49 -6.89 2.93
N PRO A 371 25.75 -7.31 2.70
CA PRO A 371 26.88 -6.45 3.00
C PRO A 371 26.60 -5.07 2.40
N ALA A 372 26.89 -3.99 3.14
CA ALA A 372 26.78 -2.66 2.61
C ALA A 372 27.57 -2.60 1.30
N GLU A 373 26.93 -2.23 0.20
CA GLU A 373 27.68 -1.90 -1.01
C GLU A 373 28.72 -0.84 -0.62
N PRO A 374 29.98 -1.02 -1.00
CA PRO A 374 30.99 0.00 -0.73
C PRO A 374 30.49 1.34 -1.29
N PRO A 375 30.74 2.45 -0.61
CA PRO A 375 30.30 3.75 -1.08
C PRO A 375 30.76 3.91 -2.53
N ALA A 376 29.82 4.20 -3.42
CA ALA A 376 30.13 4.48 -4.81
C ALA A 376 31.19 5.58 -4.81
N VAL A 377 32.38 5.24 -5.26
CA VAL A 377 33.48 6.19 -5.44
C VAL A 377 32.94 7.29 -6.35
N SER A 378 32.75 8.48 -5.78
CA SER A 378 32.36 9.68 -6.50
C SER A 378 33.50 10.02 -7.47
N GLY A 379 33.30 9.63 -8.72
CA GLY A 379 34.07 10.14 -9.85
C GLY A 379 33.31 11.32 -10.48
#